data_ed26a17ea677198c0f4feca357912a64
#
_entry.id   ed26a17ea677198c0f4feca357912a64
#
_cell.length_a   1.000
_cell.length_b   1.000
_cell.length_c   1.000
_cell.angle_alpha   90.00
_cell.angle_beta   90.00
_cell.angle_gamma   90.00
#
_symmetry.space_group_name_H-M   'P 1'
#
loop_
_entity.id
_entity.type
_entity.pdbx_description
1 polymer ?
#
loop_
_entity_poly.entity_id
_entity_poly.type
_entity_poly.pdbx_seq_one_letter_code
_entity_poly.pdbx_strand_id
1 'polypeptide(L)'
;SDGKLQGIAILRSHGGRVRAIESGETKIDIAFIGAPSCDEYGNCRGTGGNSNCGVLSYSAIDAEYAEYVVVLTDCLVPFPNFPADISMTDVDYVLKVDAIGDPEKIATGAARPVTDRRKLMMAESCAEFIAATPYFKEGFTFQTGIGGAASATALCLSEKMREKNIHMGFGAGGMSKPMCDLLDEGLVSCLLDTQDFDLPSIENLISHPKHFSISTKEYADPFCKGAVVNKLDFVILGTLEADIHFHCNVIVSSEGELMGAQGGHPDTAVGAKCTIVITPLVQGRIPTIRNAVTTVTTPGETVDVIVTDYGIAINPKRPDLLEAAKAAKLPIKSIEELRDIAYKICGEPATLEFEDKVVAIIEARDGSIMDVVRKRKDKNLIALSTK
;
A
#
# COMPACT_ATOMS: atom_id res chain seq x y z
N SER A 1 17.99 9.77 -4.44
CA SER A 1 18.14 11.24 -4.37
C SER A 1 19.58 11.71 -4.60
N ASP A 2 20.59 10.88 -4.35
CA ASP A 2 22.01 11.27 -4.50
C ASP A 2 22.49 11.37 -5.97
N GLY A 3 21.65 10.98 -6.93
CA GLY A 3 21.97 11.04 -8.35
C GLY A 3 23.11 10.10 -8.78
N LYS A 4 23.26 8.97 -8.08
CA LYS A 4 24.31 7.96 -8.39
C LYS A 4 23.97 7.09 -9.60
N LEU A 5 22.68 6.97 -9.96
CA LEU A 5 22.27 6.28 -11.18
C LEU A 5 22.68 7.12 -12.40
N GLN A 6 23.12 6.46 -13.48
CA GLN A 6 23.47 7.11 -14.73
C GLN A 6 22.23 7.64 -15.47
N GLY A 7 21.08 6.97 -15.33
CA GLY A 7 19.80 7.36 -15.92
C GLY A 7 18.80 7.91 -14.89
N ILE A 8 17.63 8.29 -15.38
CA ILE A 8 16.48 8.69 -14.59
C ILE A 8 15.70 7.42 -14.21
N ALA A 9 15.41 7.23 -12.92
CA ALA A 9 14.54 6.15 -12.49
C ALA A 9 13.07 6.48 -12.79
N ILE A 10 12.27 5.48 -13.12
CA ILE A 10 10.81 5.62 -13.23
C ILE A 10 10.20 4.85 -12.05
N LEU A 11 9.49 5.57 -11.20
CA LEU A 11 8.78 5.01 -10.05
C LEU A 11 7.32 4.82 -10.42
N ARG A 12 6.91 3.57 -10.61
CA ARG A 12 5.56 3.19 -10.96
C ARG A 12 4.81 2.65 -9.76
N SER A 13 3.50 2.85 -9.75
CA SER A 13 2.61 2.15 -8.82
C SER A 13 2.49 0.67 -9.21
N HIS A 14 1.79 -0.11 -8.38
CA HIS A 14 1.56 -1.53 -8.70
C HIS A 14 0.85 -1.70 -10.03
N GLY A 15 -0.27 -1.00 -10.25
CA GLY A 15 -0.99 -1.01 -11.51
C GLY A 15 -0.21 -0.37 -12.67
N GLY A 16 0.57 0.68 -12.40
CA GLY A 16 1.44 1.32 -13.39
C GLY A 16 2.54 0.38 -13.90
N ARG A 17 3.08 -0.49 -13.03
CA ARG A 17 4.04 -1.51 -13.46
C ARG A 17 3.38 -2.56 -14.36
N VAL A 18 2.21 -3.06 -13.99
CA VAL A 18 1.42 -3.98 -14.83
C VAL A 18 1.16 -3.37 -16.19
N ARG A 19 0.62 -2.15 -16.23
CA ARG A 19 0.37 -1.39 -17.47
C ARG A 19 1.61 -1.32 -18.37
N ALA A 20 2.76 -0.97 -17.79
CA ALA A 20 4.00 -0.78 -18.55
C ALA A 20 4.51 -2.09 -19.17
N ILE A 21 4.29 -3.23 -18.51
CA ILE A 21 4.65 -4.55 -19.02
C ILE A 21 3.65 -4.96 -20.13
N GLU A 22 2.35 -4.89 -19.88
CA GLU A 22 1.31 -5.26 -20.85
C GLU A 22 1.36 -4.42 -22.13
N SER A 23 1.64 -3.13 -22.01
CA SER A 23 1.77 -2.23 -23.17
C SER A 23 3.06 -2.43 -23.95
N GLY A 24 4.00 -3.24 -23.46
CA GLY A 24 5.32 -3.43 -24.05
C GLY A 24 6.29 -2.27 -23.84
N GLU A 25 5.94 -1.29 -23.00
CA GLU A 25 6.84 -0.21 -22.59
C GLU A 25 8.00 -0.76 -21.76
N THR A 26 7.73 -1.75 -20.91
CA THR A 26 8.76 -2.51 -20.19
C THR A 26 8.79 -3.94 -20.72
N LYS A 27 9.90 -4.29 -21.37
CA LYS A 27 10.14 -5.66 -21.84
C LYS A 27 10.91 -6.46 -20.81
N ILE A 28 10.58 -7.73 -20.70
CA ILE A 28 11.26 -8.69 -19.82
C ILE A 28 11.80 -9.81 -20.74
N ASP A 29 13.10 -9.88 -20.88
CA ASP A 29 13.72 -10.93 -21.72
C ASP A 29 13.71 -12.27 -20.97
N ILE A 30 14.07 -12.28 -19.68
CA ILE A 30 14.07 -13.49 -18.86
C ILE A 30 13.55 -13.13 -17.46
N ALA A 31 12.53 -13.86 -16.99
CA ALA A 31 12.06 -13.81 -15.62
C ALA A 31 12.62 -15.00 -14.81
N PHE A 32 13.39 -14.71 -13.75
CA PHE A 32 13.80 -15.71 -12.76
C PHE A 32 12.86 -15.61 -11.56
N ILE A 33 12.06 -16.65 -11.32
CA ILE A 33 11.02 -16.65 -10.31
C ILE A 33 11.30 -17.71 -9.25
N GLY A 34 11.41 -17.28 -7.97
CA GLY A 34 11.43 -18.19 -6.85
C GLY A 34 10.02 -18.61 -6.47
N ALA A 35 9.71 -19.91 -6.51
CA ALA A 35 8.43 -20.45 -6.10
C ALA A 35 8.61 -21.52 -5.01
N PRO A 36 7.99 -21.36 -3.83
CA PRO A 36 8.08 -22.32 -2.71
C PRO A 36 7.69 -23.75 -3.09
N SER A 37 6.73 -23.91 -3.99
CA SER A 37 6.43 -25.22 -4.61
C SER A 37 6.16 -25.07 -6.11
N CYS A 38 6.60 -26.08 -6.87
CA CYS A 38 6.37 -26.17 -8.30
C CYS A 38 6.29 -27.63 -8.72
N ASP A 39 5.42 -28.00 -9.68
CA ASP A 39 5.49 -29.30 -10.31
C ASP A 39 6.46 -29.31 -11.52
N GLU A 40 6.71 -30.48 -12.07
CA GLU A 40 7.65 -30.65 -13.20
C GLU A 40 7.23 -29.94 -14.47
N TYR A 41 5.96 -29.52 -14.58
CA TYR A 41 5.43 -28.79 -15.75
C TYR A 41 5.39 -27.29 -15.55
N GLY A 42 5.64 -26.78 -14.32
CA GLY A 42 5.72 -25.35 -14.06
C GLY A 42 4.52 -24.73 -13.35
N ASN A 43 3.56 -25.52 -12.84
CA ASN A 43 2.52 -24.96 -11.99
C ASN A 43 3.11 -24.57 -10.65
N CYS A 44 3.19 -23.26 -10.37
CA CYS A 44 3.87 -22.70 -9.20
C CYS A 44 2.89 -22.17 -8.17
N ARG A 45 3.28 -22.30 -6.88
CA ARG A 45 2.57 -21.71 -5.76
C ARG A 45 3.54 -21.01 -4.81
N GLY A 46 3.11 -19.92 -4.23
CA GLY A 46 3.83 -19.24 -3.15
C GLY A 46 3.75 -19.97 -1.80
N THR A 47 3.07 -21.13 -1.78
CA THR A 47 2.83 -21.98 -0.60
C THR A 47 3.10 -23.45 -0.93
N GLY A 48 3.09 -24.31 0.08
CA GLY A 48 3.21 -25.78 -0.12
C GLY A 48 4.64 -26.31 -0.19
N GLY A 49 5.64 -25.49 0.14
CA GLY A 49 7.04 -25.84 0.22
C GLY A 49 7.69 -25.47 1.55
N ASN A 50 9.02 -25.52 1.61
CA ASN A 50 9.79 -25.15 2.80
C ASN A 50 9.93 -23.63 2.94
N SER A 51 9.98 -22.92 1.83
CA SER A 51 10.21 -21.46 1.76
C SER A 51 8.93 -20.69 1.48
N ASN A 52 7.82 -21.06 2.13
CA ASN A 52 6.53 -20.40 1.92
C ASN A 52 6.64 -18.89 2.04
N CYS A 53 6.21 -18.18 1.01
CA CYS A 53 6.24 -16.71 0.95
C CYS A 53 4.84 -16.09 0.80
N GLY A 54 3.80 -16.91 0.72
CA GLY A 54 2.44 -16.45 0.46
C GLY A 54 2.17 -16.26 -1.03
N VAL A 55 1.73 -15.08 -1.42
CA VAL A 55 1.29 -14.79 -2.79
C VAL A 55 2.45 -14.53 -3.76
N LEU A 56 2.38 -15.06 -4.99
CA LEU A 56 3.33 -14.76 -6.09
C LEU A 56 2.83 -13.62 -7.01
N SER A 57 2.09 -12.69 -6.49
CA SER A 57 1.32 -11.67 -7.18
C SER A 57 2.09 -10.88 -8.26
N TYR A 58 3.28 -10.37 -7.90
CA TYR A 58 4.13 -9.60 -8.84
C TYR A 58 4.78 -10.47 -9.89
N SER A 59 5.14 -11.70 -9.52
CA SER A 59 5.81 -12.64 -10.43
C SER A 59 4.88 -13.16 -11.50
N ALA A 60 3.57 -13.14 -11.26
CA ALA A 60 2.57 -13.62 -12.22
C ALA A 60 2.58 -12.79 -13.52
N ILE A 61 2.60 -11.44 -13.42
CA ILE A 61 2.67 -10.59 -14.62
C ILE A 61 4.02 -10.71 -15.33
N ASP A 62 5.10 -10.94 -14.58
CA ASP A 62 6.42 -11.15 -15.17
C ASP A 62 6.46 -12.46 -15.97
N ALA A 63 5.87 -13.53 -15.43
CA ALA A 63 5.74 -14.81 -16.13
C ALA A 63 4.89 -14.69 -17.40
N GLU A 64 3.75 -14.00 -17.33
CA GLU A 64 2.83 -13.84 -18.47
C GLU A 64 3.46 -13.13 -19.66
N TYR A 65 4.43 -12.21 -19.44
CA TYR A 65 4.98 -11.34 -20.49
C TYR A 65 6.48 -11.45 -20.73
N ALA A 66 7.21 -12.26 -19.98
CA ALA A 66 8.62 -12.53 -20.24
C ALA A 66 8.81 -13.38 -21.49
N GLU A 67 9.91 -13.19 -22.22
CA GLU A 67 10.27 -14.03 -23.36
C GLU A 67 10.63 -15.45 -22.91
N TYR A 68 11.33 -15.56 -21.75
CA TYR A 68 11.63 -16.81 -21.08
C TYR A 68 11.35 -16.74 -19.59
N VAL A 69 10.78 -17.81 -19.03
CA VAL A 69 10.48 -17.93 -17.61
C VAL A 69 11.22 -19.12 -17.01
N VAL A 70 12.08 -18.83 -16.03
CA VAL A 70 12.86 -19.83 -15.29
C VAL A 70 12.41 -19.82 -13.83
N VAL A 71 11.75 -20.89 -13.42
CA VAL A 71 11.32 -21.08 -12.04
C VAL A 71 12.42 -21.79 -11.24
N LEU A 72 12.75 -21.21 -10.08
CA LEU A 72 13.61 -21.80 -9.07
C LEU A 72 12.73 -22.28 -7.91
N THR A 73 12.77 -23.58 -7.57
CA THR A 73 12.00 -24.13 -6.45
C THR A 73 12.87 -25.01 -5.57
N ASP A 74 12.67 -24.98 -4.27
CA ASP A 74 13.28 -25.90 -3.31
C ASP A 74 12.36 -27.10 -3.00
N CYS A 75 11.11 -27.08 -3.46
CA CYS A 75 10.15 -28.15 -3.30
C CYS A 75 9.46 -28.51 -4.64
N LEU A 76 10.07 -29.46 -5.34
CA LEU A 76 9.43 -30.03 -6.53
C LEU A 76 8.37 -31.05 -6.10
N VAL A 77 7.12 -30.83 -6.46
CA VAL A 77 5.97 -31.66 -6.10
C VAL A 77 5.42 -32.42 -7.31
N PRO A 78 4.70 -33.53 -7.10
CA PRO A 78 4.02 -34.23 -8.21
C PRO A 78 2.95 -33.33 -8.87
N PHE A 79 2.80 -33.49 -10.19
CA PHE A 79 1.68 -32.88 -10.92
C PHE A 79 0.32 -33.48 -10.47
N PRO A 80 -0.74 -32.66 -10.33
CA PRO A 80 -0.82 -31.21 -10.53
C PRO A 80 -0.62 -30.41 -9.24
N ASN A 81 0.09 -29.27 -9.31
CA ASN A 81 0.23 -28.33 -8.22
C ASN A 81 -0.82 -27.21 -8.31
N PHE A 82 -2.09 -27.54 -8.05
CA PHE A 82 -3.21 -26.60 -8.15
C PHE A 82 -3.85 -26.27 -6.79
N PRO A 83 -4.52 -25.09 -6.68
CA PRO A 83 -4.54 -23.98 -7.64
C PRO A 83 -3.16 -23.36 -7.80
N ALA A 84 -2.77 -23.02 -9.04
CA ALA A 84 -1.48 -22.43 -9.31
C ALA A 84 -1.55 -20.89 -9.30
N ASP A 85 -0.58 -20.23 -8.67
CA ASP A 85 -0.40 -18.78 -8.74
C ASP A 85 0.19 -18.37 -10.10
N ILE A 86 1.06 -19.23 -10.65
CA ILE A 86 1.61 -19.12 -12.02
C ILE A 86 1.38 -20.46 -12.73
N SER A 87 0.79 -20.37 -13.91
CA SER A 87 0.44 -21.54 -14.72
C SER A 87 1.65 -22.11 -15.47
N MET A 88 1.66 -23.41 -15.66
CA MET A 88 2.63 -24.09 -16.53
C MET A 88 2.63 -23.56 -17.97
N THR A 89 1.59 -22.87 -18.40
CA THR A 89 1.52 -22.25 -19.74
C THR A 89 2.49 -21.07 -19.90
N ASP A 90 2.95 -20.52 -18.79
CA ASP A 90 3.79 -19.32 -18.74
C ASP A 90 5.23 -19.64 -18.25
N VAL A 91 5.59 -20.93 -18.14
CA VAL A 91 6.88 -21.38 -17.60
C VAL A 91 7.62 -22.23 -18.62
N ASP A 92 8.87 -21.87 -18.93
CA ASP A 92 9.73 -22.59 -19.88
C ASP A 92 10.66 -23.61 -19.17
N TYR A 93 11.17 -23.25 -17.99
CA TYR A 93 12.15 -24.07 -17.28
C TYR A 93 11.85 -24.12 -15.78
N VAL A 94 11.98 -25.33 -15.21
CA VAL A 94 11.90 -25.57 -13.78
C VAL A 94 13.23 -26.10 -13.27
N LEU A 95 13.83 -25.42 -12.32
CA LEU A 95 15.10 -25.79 -11.68
C LEU A 95 14.88 -26.05 -10.20
N LYS A 96 15.16 -27.28 -9.75
CA LYS A 96 15.21 -27.59 -8.33
C LYS A 96 16.55 -27.10 -7.75
N VAL A 97 16.48 -26.33 -6.69
CA VAL A 97 17.61 -25.80 -5.93
C VAL A 97 17.52 -26.22 -4.46
N ASP A 98 18.58 -26.02 -3.69
CA ASP A 98 18.61 -26.43 -2.28
C ASP A 98 17.71 -25.54 -1.39
N ALA A 99 17.68 -24.24 -1.67
CA ALA A 99 16.83 -23.26 -0.97
C ALA A 99 16.61 -22.02 -1.84
N ILE A 100 15.41 -21.44 -1.78
CA ILE A 100 15.09 -20.17 -2.44
C ILE A 100 14.95 -19.01 -1.46
N GLY A 101 14.77 -19.26 -0.17
CA GLY A 101 14.61 -18.23 0.84
C GLY A 101 14.46 -18.81 2.25
N ASP A 102 14.26 -17.89 3.18
CA ASP A 102 14.05 -18.18 4.60
C ASP A 102 12.74 -17.50 5.02
N PRO A 103 11.65 -18.26 5.25
CA PRO A 103 10.34 -17.71 5.57
C PRO A 103 10.32 -16.92 6.88
N GLU A 104 11.20 -17.24 7.85
CA GLU A 104 11.34 -16.49 9.10
C GLU A 104 11.67 -15.00 8.89
N LYS A 105 12.25 -14.65 7.74
CA LYS A 105 12.61 -13.26 7.39
C LYS A 105 11.45 -12.46 6.80
N ILE A 106 10.31 -13.07 6.54
CA ILE A 106 9.09 -12.38 6.07
C ILE A 106 8.48 -11.56 7.21
N ALA A 107 8.69 -11.97 8.46
CA ALA A 107 8.22 -11.23 9.63
C ALA A 107 8.92 -9.85 9.74
N THR A 108 8.40 -8.85 9.04
CA THR A 108 8.98 -7.49 8.96
C THR A 108 8.83 -6.68 10.25
N GLY A 109 8.10 -7.18 11.24
CA GLY A 109 7.71 -6.44 12.45
C GLY A 109 6.68 -5.32 12.20
N ALA A 110 6.23 -5.13 10.97
CA ALA A 110 5.15 -4.20 10.63
C ALA A 110 3.81 -4.66 11.21
N ALA A 111 3.63 -5.96 11.40
CA ALA A 111 2.44 -6.59 11.97
C ALA A 111 2.42 -6.62 13.52
N ARG A 112 3.32 -5.89 14.20
CA ARG A 112 3.31 -5.85 15.67
C ARG A 112 2.06 -5.14 16.18
N PRO A 113 1.44 -5.64 17.29
CA PRO A 113 0.33 -4.96 17.93
C PRO A 113 0.68 -3.51 18.27
N VAL A 114 -0.24 -2.61 18.00
CA VAL A 114 -0.06 -1.19 18.27
C VAL A 114 -0.28 -0.94 19.75
N THR A 115 0.75 -0.44 20.46
CA THR A 115 0.69 -0.07 21.89
C THR A 115 0.76 1.45 22.10
N ASP A 116 1.09 2.21 21.07
CA ASP A 116 1.13 3.68 21.11
C ASP A 116 -0.31 4.23 21.21
N ARG A 117 -0.60 4.88 22.33
CA ARG A 117 -1.92 5.46 22.63
C ARG A 117 -2.39 6.45 21.57
N ARG A 118 -1.50 7.24 20.99
CA ARG A 118 -1.84 8.20 19.93
C ARG A 118 -2.33 7.48 18.67
N LYS A 119 -1.64 6.40 18.31
CA LYS A 119 -2.04 5.57 17.15
C LYS A 119 -3.38 4.89 17.37
N LEU A 120 -3.65 4.42 18.59
CA LEU A 120 -4.95 3.84 18.94
C LEU A 120 -6.05 4.88 18.88
N MET A 121 -5.86 6.08 19.44
CA MET A 121 -6.84 7.17 19.33
C MET A 121 -7.15 7.57 17.89
N MET A 122 -6.13 7.62 17.02
CA MET A 122 -6.33 7.87 15.59
C MET A 122 -7.13 6.74 14.93
N ALA A 123 -6.82 5.49 15.28
CA ALA A 123 -7.53 4.31 14.77
C ALA A 123 -9.01 4.30 15.18
N GLU A 124 -9.30 4.62 16.45
CA GLU A 124 -10.67 4.79 16.97
C GLU A 124 -11.41 5.90 16.22
N SER A 125 -10.79 7.09 16.08
CA SER A 125 -11.38 8.21 15.35
C SER A 125 -11.65 7.88 13.88
N CYS A 126 -10.76 7.11 13.26
CA CYS A 126 -10.93 6.64 11.88
C CYS A 126 -12.09 5.64 11.77
N ALA A 127 -12.20 4.68 12.68
CA ALA A 127 -13.28 3.71 12.71
C ALA A 127 -14.64 4.39 12.98
N GLU A 128 -14.69 5.37 13.88
CA GLU A 128 -15.90 6.19 14.12
C GLU A 128 -16.31 6.98 12.87
N PHE A 129 -15.32 7.57 12.17
CA PHE A 129 -15.59 8.26 10.91
C PHE A 129 -16.17 7.31 9.87
N ILE A 130 -15.54 6.15 9.63
CA ILE A 130 -16.03 5.13 8.69
C ILE A 130 -17.47 4.74 9.04
N ALA A 131 -17.74 4.44 10.33
CA ALA A 131 -19.04 4.02 10.82
C ALA A 131 -20.15 5.08 10.68
N ALA A 132 -19.77 6.34 10.54
CA ALA A 132 -20.70 7.47 10.30
C ALA A 132 -21.05 7.66 8.82
N THR A 133 -20.25 7.12 7.89
CA THR A 133 -20.44 7.32 6.45
C THR A 133 -21.58 6.45 5.89
N PRO A 134 -22.22 6.84 4.77
CA PRO A 134 -23.23 6.04 4.10
C PRO A 134 -22.65 4.77 3.42
N TYR A 135 -21.34 4.67 3.31
CA TYR A 135 -20.65 3.52 2.71
C TYR A 135 -20.44 2.36 3.68
N PHE A 136 -20.56 2.61 5.01
CA PHE A 136 -20.48 1.58 6.04
C PHE A 136 -21.81 0.83 6.15
N LYS A 137 -21.98 -0.18 5.33
CA LYS A 137 -23.18 -1.01 5.21
C LYS A 137 -22.81 -2.46 4.94
N GLU A 138 -23.77 -3.37 5.05
CA GLU A 138 -23.57 -4.80 4.76
C GLU A 138 -22.89 -4.99 3.40
N GLY A 139 -21.83 -5.79 3.38
CA GLY A 139 -21.05 -6.10 2.18
C GLY A 139 -20.06 -5.01 1.77
N PHE A 140 -19.79 -3.99 2.62
CA PHE A 140 -18.76 -2.98 2.31
C PHE A 140 -17.38 -3.63 2.10
N THR A 141 -16.52 -2.97 1.36
CA THR A 141 -15.20 -3.47 0.98
C THR A 141 -14.10 -2.57 1.49
N PHE A 142 -12.98 -3.18 1.88
CA PHE A 142 -12.00 -2.49 2.71
C PHE A 142 -10.57 -2.90 2.38
N GLN A 143 -9.67 -1.93 2.43
CA GLN A 143 -8.24 -2.16 2.44
C GLN A 143 -7.58 -1.29 3.48
N THR A 144 -6.62 -1.85 4.22
CA THR A 144 -5.78 -1.10 5.13
C THR A 144 -4.32 -1.17 4.71
N GLY A 145 -3.60 -0.06 4.94
CA GLY A 145 -2.14 -0.07 4.90
C GLY A 145 -1.56 -0.89 6.05
N ILE A 146 -0.29 -1.27 5.92
CA ILE A 146 0.40 -2.11 6.90
C ILE A 146 0.94 -1.28 8.04
N GLY A 147 0.75 -1.82 9.26
CA GLY A 147 1.33 -1.33 10.50
C GLY A 147 0.68 -0.07 11.06
N GLY A 148 1.03 0.22 12.31
CA GLY A 148 0.63 1.43 12.99
C GLY A 148 -0.88 1.62 13.13
N ALA A 149 -1.33 2.88 13.01
CA ALA A 149 -2.73 3.25 13.18
C ALA A 149 -3.65 2.64 12.10
N ALA A 150 -3.14 2.43 10.88
CA ALA A 150 -3.93 1.85 9.80
C ALA A 150 -4.38 0.42 10.13
N SER A 151 -3.47 -0.45 10.55
CA SER A 151 -3.81 -1.83 10.97
C SER A 151 -4.68 -1.85 12.23
N ALA A 152 -4.46 -0.94 13.20
CA ALA A 152 -5.30 -0.83 14.39
C ALA A 152 -6.73 -0.40 14.05
N THR A 153 -6.94 0.35 12.96
CA THR A 153 -8.28 0.75 12.53
C THR A 153 -9.14 -0.47 12.15
N ALA A 154 -8.57 -1.51 11.55
CA ALA A 154 -9.31 -2.72 11.23
C ALA A 154 -9.91 -3.37 12.48
N LEU A 155 -9.15 -3.41 13.59
CA LEU A 155 -9.63 -3.94 14.87
C LEU A 155 -10.72 -3.04 15.48
N CYS A 156 -10.53 -1.71 15.53
CA CYS A 156 -11.56 -0.78 16.01
C CYS A 156 -12.83 -0.83 15.15
N LEU A 157 -12.67 -1.01 13.83
CA LEU A 157 -13.80 -1.14 12.91
C LEU A 157 -14.59 -2.43 13.15
N SER A 158 -13.93 -3.52 13.52
CA SER A 158 -14.58 -4.79 13.84
C SER A 158 -15.57 -4.67 15.00
N GLU A 159 -15.28 -3.81 15.98
CA GLU A 159 -16.23 -3.53 17.08
C GLU A 159 -17.49 -2.86 16.54
N LYS A 160 -17.33 -1.87 15.64
CA LYS A 160 -18.46 -1.20 14.98
C LYS A 160 -19.27 -2.14 14.08
N MET A 161 -18.59 -3.09 13.43
CA MET A 161 -19.24 -4.14 12.63
C MET A 161 -20.12 -5.04 13.53
N ARG A 162 -19.60 -5.48 14.68
CA ARG A 162 -20.36 -6.29 15.63
C ARG A 162 -21.54 -5.51 16.22
N GLU A 163 -21.33 -4.23 16.63
CA GLU A 163 -22.39 -3.36 17.17
C GLU A 163 -23.56 -3.19 16.20
N LYS A 164 -23.27 -3.06 14.90
CA LYS A 164 -24.29 -2.83 13.86
C LYS A 164 -24.71 -4.10 13.12
N ASN A 165 -24.14 -5.24 13.45
CA ASN A 165 -24.33 -6.53 12.75
C ASN A 165 -24.10 -6.38 11.23
N ILE A 166 -22.97 -5.77 10.86
CA ILE A 166 -22.53 -5.54 9.49
C ILE A 166 -21.28 -6.39 9.22
N HIS A 167 -21.24 -7.05 8.06
CA HIS A 167 -20.11 -7.84 7.59
C HIS A 167 -19.43 -7.18 6.40
N MET A 168 -18.13 -7.33 6.31
CA MET A 168 -17.33 -6.89 5.18
C MET A 168 -17.47 -7.87 4.01
N GLY A 169 -17.69 -7.38 2.81
CA GLY A 169 -17.77 -8.19 1.60
C GLY A 169 -16.43 -8.81 1.23
N PHE A 170 -15.38 -8.00 1.18
CA PHE A 170 -14.00 -8.48 1.08
C PHE A 170 -13.02 -7.50 1.70
N GLY A 171 -11.91 -8.06 2.22
CA GLY A 171 -10.69 -7.32 2.49
C GLY A 171 -9.69 -7.51 1.35
N ALA A 172 -8.93 -6.48 0.97
CA ALA A 172 -7.98 -6.58 -0.14
C ALA A 172 -6.61 -5.99 0.18
N GLY A 173 -5.65 -6.28 -0.67
CA GLY A 173 -4.29 -5.74 -0.64
C GLY A 173 -3.31 -6.66 0.09
N GLY A 174 -2.36 -6.08 0.79
CA GLY A 174 -1.41 -6.84 1.58
C GLY A 174 -2.02 -7.30 2.90
N MET A 175 -1.83 -8.57 3.23
CA MET A 175 -2.45 -9.21 4.39
C MET A 175 -1.52 -9.35 5.58
N SER A 176 -2.13 -9.35 6.74
CA SER A 176 -1.49 -9.64 8.01
C SER A 176 -2.51 -10.22 8.99
N LYS A 177 -2.02 -10.78 10.08
CA LYS A 177 -2.84 -11.48 11.09
C LYS A 177 -4.17 -10.78 11.45
N PRO A 178 -4.25 -9.45 11.72
CA PRO A 178 -5.52 -8.81 12.07
C PRO A 178 -6.65 -9.00 11.06
N MET A 179 -6.34 -8.98 9.75
CA MET A 179 -7.36 -9.22 8.72
C MET A 179 -7.76 -10.70 8.64
N CYS A 180 -6.79 -11.61 8.84
CA CYS A 180 -7.06 -13.03 8.91
C CYS A 180 -7.95 -13.39 10.10
N ASP A 181 -7.69 -12.80 11.27
CA ASP A 181 -8.54 -12.98 12.46
C ASP A 181 -10.00 -12.57 12.18
N LEU A 182 -10.22 -11.47 11.46
CA LEU A 182 -11.58 -11.04 11.07
C LEU A 182 -12.25 -12.04 10.09
N LEU A 183 -11.47 -12.66 9.21
CA LEU A 183 -11.97 -13.70 8.32
C LEU A 183 -12.34 -14.95 9.11
N ASP A 184 -11.50 -15.40 10.03
CA ASP A 184 -11.73 -16.57 10.89
C ASP A 184 -12.95 -16.37 11.79
N GLU A 185 -13.22 -15.14 12.26
CA GLU A 185 -14.41 -14.76 13.01
C GLU A 185 -15.69 -14.67 12.15
N GLY A 186 -15.57 -14.74 10.82
CA GLY A 186 -16.69 -14.60 9.89
C GLY A 186 -17.17 -13.16 9.68
N LEU A 187 -16.44 -12.15 10.16
CA LEU A 187 -16.75 -10.74 9.95
C LEU A 187 -16.39 -10.27 8.52
N VAL A 188 -15.54 -11.00 7.83
CA VAL A 188 -15.15 -10.76 6.43
C VAL A 188 -15.55 -11.96 5.59
N SER A 189 -16.17 -11.74 4.43
CA SER A 189 -16.62 -12.83 3.58
C SER A 189 -15.49 -13.53 2.82
N CYS A 190 -14.46 -12.78 2.41
CA CYS A 190 -13.22 -13.30 1.84
C CYS A 190 -12.08 -12.29 1.88
N LEU A 191 -10.85 -12.77 1.74
CA LEU A 191 -9.65 -11.95 1.54
C LEU A 191 -9.12 -12.12 0.12
N LEU A 192 -8.71 -11.01 -0.50
CA LEU A 192 -8.08 -10.94 -1.82
C LEU A 192 -6.65 -10.42 -1.62
N ASP A 193 -5.72 -11.35 -1.49
CA ASP A 193 -4.35 -11.10 -1.04
C ASP A 193 -3.39 -10.89 -2.20
N THR A 194 -2.60 -9.82 -2.13
CA THR A 194 -1.55 -9.51 -3.09
C THR A 194 -0.15 -9.64 -2.50
N GLN A 195 -0.03 -9.70 -1.17
CA GLN A 195 1.26 -9.81 -0.49
C GLN A 195 1.07 -10.14 0.99
N ASP A 196 1.75 -11.14 1.49
CA ASP A 196 1.78 -11.48 2.91
C ASP A 196 2.87 -10.72 3.66
N PHE A 197 2.56 -10.21 4.87
CA PHE A 197 3.47 -9.41 5.69
C PHE A 197 3.86 -10.08 7.01
N ASP A 198 3.26 -11.20 7.32
CA ASP A 198 3.62 -12.01 8.48
C ASP A 198 3.33 -13.50 8.22
N LEU A 199 3.92 -14.38 9.02
CA LEU A 199 3.73 -15.82 8.88
C LEU A 199 2.27 -16.24 9.13
N PRO A 200 1.52 -15.66 10.09
CA PRO A 200 0.11 -16.00 10.28
C PRO A 200 -0.77 -15.76 9.04
N SER A 201 -0.49 -14.74 8.22
CA SER A 201 -1.25 -14.53 6.98
C SER A 201 -0.98 -15.63 5.96
N ILE A 202 0.27 -16.08 5.85
CA ILE A 202 0.65 -17.22 4.99
C ILE A 202 -0.03 -18.51 5.45
N GLU A 203 -0.05 -18.77 6.76
CA GLU A 203 -0.72 -19.93 7.34
C GLU A 203 -2.23 -19.89 7.07
N ASN A 204 -2.85 -18.71 7.19
CA ASN A 204 -4.26 -18.51 6.88
C ASN A 204 -4.54 -18.71 5.38
N LEU A 205 -3.68 -18.18 4.47
CA LEU A 205 -3.77 -18.40 3.03
C LEU A 205 -3.73 -19.89 2.67
N ILE A 206 -2.91 -20.68 3.37
CA ILE A 206 -2.82 -22.14 3.16
C ILE A 206 -4.08 -22.87 3.64
N SER A 207 -4.64 -22.47 4.78
CA SER A 207 -5.65 -23.25 5.51
C SER A 207 -7.09 -22.77 5.27
N HIS A 208 -7.31 -21.47 5.03
CA HIS A 208 -8.65 -20.90 4.97
C HIS A 208 -9.20 -20.85 3.53
N PRO A 209 -10.35 -21.51 3.25
CA PRO A 209 -10.87 -21.67 1.86
C PRO A 209 -11.38 -20.36 1.22
N LYS A 210 -11.47 -19.28 1.97
CA LYS A 210 -11.93 -17.96 1.50
C LYS A 210 -10.81 -16.91 1.53
N HIS A 211 -9.57 -17.32 1.70
CA HIS A 211 -8.40 -16.48 1.53
C HIS A 211 -7.79 -16.80 0.15
N PHE A 212 -7.80 -15.84 -0.75
CA PHE A 212 -7.44 -16.01 -2.14
C PHE A 212 -6.20 -15.22 -2.51
N SER A 213 -5.23 -15.88 -3.13
CA SER A 213 -4.14 -15.25 -3.85
C SER A 213 -4.66 -14.57 -5.10
N ILE A 214 -4.29 -13.32 -5.34
CA ILE A 214 -4.56 -12.59 -6.58
C ILE A 214 -3.29 -11.95 -7.13
N SER A 215 -3.21 -11.85 -8.44
CA SER A 215 -2.11 -11.17 -9.14
C SER A 215 -2.21 -9.65 -8.98
N THR A 216 -1.10 -8.94 -9.20
CA THR A 216 -1.11 -7.47 -9.28
C THR A 216 -1.97 -6.96 -10.45
N LYS A 217 -2.16 -7.77 -11.49
CA LYS A 217 -3.05 -7.50 -12.61
C LYS A 217 -4.51 -7.45 -12.15
N GLU A 218 -4.98 -8.50 -11.44
CA GLU A 218 -6.32 -8.52 -10.85
C GLU A 218 -6.50 -7.42 -9.80
N TYR A 219 -5.44 -7.08 -9.10
CA TYR A 219 -5.48 -6.06 -8.05
C TYR A 219 -5.64 -4.64 -8.59
N ALA A 220 -4.77 -4.19 -9.52
CA ALA A 220 -4.63 -2.76 -9.82
C ALA A 220 -4.43 -2.41 -11.30
N ASP A 221 -4.50 -3.36 -12.24
CA ASP A 221 -4.34 -3.08 -13.66
C ASP A 221 -5.37 -2.06 -14.16
N PRO A 222 -4.94 -0.93 -14.76
CA PRO A 222 -5.86 0.09 -15.30
C PRO A 222 -6.67 -0.40 -16.50
N PHE A 223 -6.22 -1.43 -17.21
CA PHE A 223 -6.95 -2.03 -18.33
C PHE A 223 -8.00 -3.05 -17.88
N CYS A 224 -7.90 -3.54 -16.65
CA CYS A 224 -8.86 -4.46 -16.07
C CYS A 224 -10.04 -3.71 -15.43
N LYS A 225 -11.25 -3.82 -16.03
CA LYS A 225 -12.47 -3.23 -15.46
C LYS A 225 -12.82 -3.79 -14.08
N GLY A 226 -12.41 -5.02 -13.81
CA GLY A 226 -12.64 -5.74 -12.57
C GLY A 226 -11.58 -5.52 -11.50
N ALA A 227 -10.54 -4.71 -11.77
CA ALA A 227 -9.46 -4.49 -10.83
C ALA A 227 -9.99 -4.19 -9.42
N VAL A 228 -9.46 -4.93 -8.44
CA VAL A 228 -9.97 -4.95 -7.06
C VAL A 228 -9.96 -3.56 -6.43
N VAL A 229 -8.91 -2.75 -6.70
CA VAL A 229 -8.81 -1.38 -6.18
C VAL A 229 -10.01 -0.50 -6.61
N ASN A 230 -10.64 -0.77 -7.74
CA ASN A 230 -11.80 -0.03 -8.24
C ASN A 230 -13.13 -0.48 -7.58
N LYS A 231 -13.08 -1.47 -6.70
CA LYS A 231 -14.23 -2.02 -5.97
C LYS A 231 -14.22 -1.67 -4.49
N LEU A 232 -13.18 -0.97 -4.01
CA LEU A 232 -13.05 -0.59 -2.62
C LEU A 232 -14.06 0.51 -2.23
N ASP A 233 -14.78 0.29 -1.12
CA ASP A 233 -15.54 1.34 -0.47
C ASP A 233 -14.64 2.23 0.36
N PHE A 234 -13.67 1.62 1.07
CA PHE A 234 -12.71 2.33 1.90
C PHE A 234 -11.28 1.83 1.67
N VAL A 235 -10.34 2.77 1.65
CA VAL A 235 -8.91 2.48 1.80
C VAL A 235 -8.31 3.38 2.88
N ILE A 236 -7.47 2.78 3.74
CA ILE A 236 -6.70 3.52 4.76
C ILE A 236 -5.24 3.46 4.39
N LEU A 237 -4.63 4.63 4.25
CA LEU A 237 -3.27 4.83 3.80
C LEU A 237 -2.47 5.63 4.83
N GLY A 238 -1.18 5.30 4.94
CA GLY A 238 -0.23 6.12 5.71
C GLY A 238 0.46 7.15 4.82
N THR A 239 1.04 8.20 5.42
CA THR A 239 1.86 9.16 4.67
C THR A 239 3.03 9.66 5.52
N LEU A 240 4.11 10.08 4.88
CA LEU A 240 5.22 10.80 5.51
C LEU A 240 4.84 12.27 5.72
N GLU A 241 4.18 12.87 4.74
CA GLU A 241 3.67 14.22 4.77
C GLU A 241 2.46 14.39 3.87
N ALA A 242 1.56 15.29 4.24
CA ALA A 242 0.47 15.76 3.40
C ALA A 242 0.42 17.29 3.40
N ASP A 243 -0.21 17.90 2.39
CA ASP A 243 -0.31 19.34 2.33
C ASP A 243 -1.76 19.86 2.38
N ILE A 244 -1.89 21.19 2.40
CA ILE A 244 -3.18 21.88 2.46
C ILE A 244 -4.07 21.62 1.23
N HIS A 245 -3.53 21.02 0.18
CA HIS A 245 -4.26 20.57 -1.01
C HIS A 245 -4.57 19.06 -0.97
N PHE A 246 -4.32 18.40 0.15
CA PHE A 246 -4.47 16.95 0.35
C PHE A 246 -3.51 16.09 -0.48
N HIS A 247 -2.51 16.66 -1.14
CA HIS A 247 -1.44 15.87 -1.75
C HIS A 247 -0.68 15.09 -0.68
N CYS A 248 -0.28 13.85 -0.98
CA CYS A 248 0.52 13.03 -0.09
C CYS A 248 1.87 12.69 -0.71
N ASN A 249 2.88 12.61 0.15
CA ASN A 249 4.20 12.11 -0.16
C ASN A 249 4.51 10.90 0.74
N VAL A 250 4.82 9.76 0.12
CA VAL A 250 5.17 8.52 0.82
C VAL A 250 6.58 8.01 0.52
N ILE A 251 7.36 8.73 -0.31
CA ILE A 251 8.65 8.22 -0.80
C ILE A 251 9.85 9.09 -0.49
N VAL A 252 9.67 10.40 -0.28
CA VAL A 252 10.78 11.31 0.02
C VAL A 252 10.72 11.71 1.50
N SER A 253 11.80 11.47 2.22
CA SER A 253 11.92 11.82 3.64
C SER A 253 11.97 13.34 3.86
N SER A 254 11.81 13.78 5.12
CA SER A 254 11.99 15.17 5.54
C SER A 254 13.39 15.74 5.27
N GLU A 255 14.35 14.88 4.90
CA GLU A 255 15.72 15.27 4.54
C GLU A 255 15.96 15.24 3.02
N GLY A 256 14.93 14.97 2.22
CA GLY A 256 15.03 14.89 0.76
C GLY A 256 15.61 13.56 0.25
N GLU A 257 15.64 12.53 1.09
CA GLU A 257 16.12 11.20 0.71
C GLU A 257 15.00 10.34 0.16
N LEU A 258 15.27 9.64 -0.94
CA LEU A 258 14.34 8.67 -1.49
C LEU A 258 14.33 7.42 -0.60
N MET A 259 13.19 7.12 0.00
CA MET A 259 13.00 6.04 0.97
C MET A 259 12.45 4.75 0.34
N GLY A 260 11.79 4.86 -0.79
CA GLY A 260 11.13 3.72 -1.43
C GLY A 260 10.34 4.12 -2.67
N ALA A 261 9.30 3.38 -2.98
CA ALA A 261 8.35 3.65 -4.06
C ALA A 261 6.93 3.79 -3.49
N GLN A 262 6.02 4.34 -4.30
CA GLN A 262 4.64 4.61 -3.88
C GLN A 262 3.78 3.34 -3.68
N GLY A 263 4.20 2.20 -4.23
CA GLY A 263 3.41 0.96 -4.13
C GLY A 263 2.01 1.12 -4.73
N GLY A 264 1.02 0.52 -4.08
CA GLY A 264 -0.40 0.64 -4.45
C GLY A 264 -1.11 1.88 -3.88
N HIS A 265 -0.39 2.79 -3.22
CA HIS A 265 -0.98 3.97 -2.57
C HIS A 265 -1.82 4.83 -3.54
N PRO A 266 -1.29 5.30 -4.70
CA PRO A 266 -2.09 6.05 -5.66
C PRO A 266 -3.15 5.20 -6.38
N ASP A 267 -2.90 3.90 -6.57
CA ASP A 267 -3.85 3.01 -7.25
C ASP A 267 -5.14 2.85 -6.44
N THR A 268 -5.01 2.62 -5.14
CA THR A 268 -6.14 2.48 -4.22
C THR A 268 -6.82 3.81 -3.96
N ALA A 269 -6.05 4.90 -3.88
CA ALA A 269 -6.60 6.23 -3.67
C ALA A 269 -7.53 6.66 -4.82
N VAL A 270 -7.16 6.38 -6.07
CA VAL A 270 -8.00 6.72 -7.23
C VAL A 270 -9.17 5.75 -7.40
N GLY A 271 -9.05 4.51 -6.91
CA GLY A 271 -10.05 3.45 -7.08
C GLY A 271 -11.14 3.43 -6.02
N ALA A 272 -10.82 3.77 -4.77
CA ALA A 272 -11.74 3.69 -3.64
C ALA A 272 -12.79 4.80 -3.64
N LYS A 273 -13.98 4.50 -3.08
CA LYS A 273 -15.05 5.51 -2.88
C LYS A 273 -14.73 6.50 -1.76
N CYS A 274 -13.93 6.08 -0.79
CA CYS A 274 -13.49 6.91 0.32
C CYS A 274 -12.03 6.57 0.66
N THR A 275 -11.14 7.49 0.36
CA THR A 275 -9.72 7.39 0.66
C THR A 275 -9.39 8.15 1.94
N ILE A 276 -8.91 7.44 2.95
CA ILE A 276 -8.55 7.97 4.25
C ILE A 276 -7.03 7.87 4.43
N VAL A 277 -6.39 8.99 4.67
CA VAL A 277 -4.98 9.03 5.08
C VAL A 277 -4.91 9.20 6.59
N ILE A 278 -4.15 8.33 7.26
CA ILE A 278 -3.98 8.38 8.71
C ILE A 278 -2.51 8.63 9.06
N THR A 279 -2.25 9.71 9.78
CA THR A 279 -0.90 10.11 10.16
C THR A 279 -0.90 10.92 11.45
N PRO A 280 0.08 10.76 12.37
CA PRO A 280 0.19 11.68 13.50
C PRO A 280 0.48 13.08 12.99
N LEU A 281 -0.07 14.11 13.64
CA LEU A 281 0.11 15.51 13.23
C LEU A 281 1.58 15.96 13.27
N VAL A 282 2.35 15.40 14.22
CA VAL A 282 3.78 15.63 14.37
C VAL A 282 4.49 14.30 14.62
N GLN A 283 5.52 14.02 13.85
CA GLN A 283 6.36 12.83 13.99
C GLN A 283 7.83 13.24 14.17
N GLY A 284 8.43 12.85 15.30
CA GLY A 284 9.84 13.13 15.55
C GLY A 284 10.20 14.63 15.48
N ARG A 285 9.33 15.55 15.94
CA ARG A 285 9.42 17.01 15.82
C ARG A 285 9.29 17.56 14.39
N ILE A 286 8.75 16.77 13.48
CA ILE A 286 8.53 17.16 12.09
C ILE A 286 7.03 17.27 11.88
N PRO A 287 6.49 18.40 11.34
CA PRO A 287 5.08 18.50 11.00
C PRO A 287 4.78 17.59 9.81
N THR A 288 3.72 16.80 9.92
CA THR A 288 3.27 15.94 8.83
C THR A 288 2.30 16.65 7.89
N ILE A 289 1.57 17.66 8.40
CA ILE A 289 0.73 18.53 7.57
C ILE A 289 1.49 19.81 7.27
N ARG A 290 1.63 20.14 5.96
CA ARG A 290 2.50 21.22 5.47
C ARG A 290 1.78 22.12 4.47
N ASN A 291 2.43 23.22 4.07
CA ASN A 291 1.94 24.08 2.98
C ASN A 291 2.01 23.37 1.63
N ALA A 292 3.09 22.64 1.39
CA ALA A 292 3.29 21.81 0.20
C ALA A 292 4.12 20.58 0.57
N VAL A 293 3.82 19.45 -0.04
CA VAL A 293 4.64 18.23 0.07
C VAL A 293 5.94 18.36 -0.72
N THR A 294 6.96 17.60 -0.33
CA THR A 294 8.26 17.58 -1.03
C THR A 294 8.13 17.03 -2.45
N THR A 295 7.27 16.04 -2.64
CA THR A 295 6.92 15.47 -3.94
C THR A 295 5.53 14.85 -3.86
N VAL A 296 4.77 14.90 -4.94
CA VAL A 296 3.42 14.33 -5.00
C VAL A 296 3.51 12.87 -5.43
N THR A 297 3.11 11.98 -4.55
CA THR A 297 2.97 10.54 -4.84
C THR A 297 1.53 10.07 -4.87
N THR A 298 0.62 10.88 -4.30
CA THR A 298 -0.82 10.66 -4.38
C THR A 298 -1.48 12.03 -4.48
N PRO A 299 -2.13 12.33 -5.60
CA PRO A 299 -2.78 13.62 -5.83
C PRO A 299 -3.92 13.86 -4.85
N GLY A 300 -4.05 15.10 -4.34
CA GLY A 300 -5.04 15.46 -3.33
C GLY A 300 -6.49 15.34 -3.80
N GLU A 301 -6.72 15.31 -5.09
CA GLU A 301 -8.05 15.05 -5.66
C GLU A 301 -8.55 13.63 -5.41
N THR A 302 -7.63 12.69 -5.10
CA THR A 302 -7.93 11.29 -4.79
C THR A 302 -7.93 11.00 -3.28
N VAL A 303 -7.63 12.00 -2.43
CA VAL A 303 -7.63 11.87 -0.97
C VAL A 303 -8.83 12.60 -0.39
N ASP A 304 -9.70 11.88 0.27
CA ASP A 304 -10.96 12.42 0.79
C ASP A 304 -10.85 12.92 2.23
N VAL A 305 -10.04 12.24 3.06
CA VAL A 305 -9.97 12.49 4.50
C VAL A 305 -8.55 12.30 5.01
N ILE A 306 -8.13 13.19 5.92
CA ILE A 306 -6.89 13.03 6.68
C ILE A 306 -7.24 12.96 8.17
N VAL A 307 -6.90 11.85 8.81
CA VAL A 307 -7.10 11.60 10.25
C VAL A 307 -5.77 11.78 10.98
N THR A 308 -5.79 12.64 12.00
CA THR A 308 -4.65 12.88 12.88
C THR A 308 -5.03 12.72 14.34
N ASP A 309 -4.04 12.68 15.24
CA ASP A 309 -4.25 12.73 16.69
C ASP A 309 -4.80 14.08 17.21
N TYR A 310 -4.98 15.08 16.33
CA TYR A 310 -5.53 16.41 16.68
C TYR A 310 -6.88 16.70 16.03
N GLY A 311 -7.37 15.84 15.14
CA GLY A 311 -8.64 16.00 14.47
C GLY A 311 -8.66 15.41 13.06
N ILE A 312 -9.81 15.55 12.40
CA ILE A 312 -10.11 14.99 11.09
C ILE A 312 -10.29 16.14 10.11
N ALA A 313 -9.49 16.18 9.04
CA ALA A 313 -9.68 17.08 7.92
C ALA A 313 -10.39 16.34 6.78
N ILE A 314 -11.44 16.93 6.25
CA ILE A 314 -12.24 16.38 5.14
C ILE A 314 -12.02 17.28 3.93
N ASN A 315 -11.69 16.67 2.79
CA ASN A 315 -11.49 17.39 1.54
C ASN A 315 -12.77 18.17 1.19
N PRO A 316 -12.70 19.48 0.90
CA PRO A 316 -13.86 20.30 0.53
C PRO A 316 -14.67 19.76 -0.65
N LYS A 317 -14.09 18.90 -1.48
CA LYS A 317 -14.78 18.22 -2.60
C LYS A 317 -15.76 17.13 -2.14
N ARG A 318 -15.78 16.78 -0.82
CA ARG A 318 -16.59 15.72 -0.23
C ARG A 318 -17.58 16.28 0.81
N PRO A 319 -18.57 17.10 0.39
CA PRO A 319 -19.59 17.60 1.30
C PRO A 319 -20.43 16.49 1.95
N ASP A 320 -20.63 15.37 1.25
CA ASP A 320 -21.29 14.16 1.76
C ASP A 320 -20.61 13.62 3.03
N LEU A 321 -19.29 13.49 3.00
CA LEU A 321 -18.50 13.01 4.14
C LEU A 321 -18.44 14.05 5.27
N LEU A 322 -18.40 15.34 4.93
CA LEU A 322 -18.41 16.42 5.90
C LEU A 322 -19.72 16.45 6.69
N GLU A 323 -20.87 16.29 6.01
CA GLU A 323 -22.18 16.22 6.66
C GLU A 323 -22.30 15.02 7.57
N ALA A 324 -21.84 13.83 7.11
CA ALA A 324 -21.84 12.61 7.91
C ALA A 324 -20.99 12.77 9.20
N ALA A 325 -19.80 13.34 9.08
CA ALA A 325 -18.90 13.57 10.21
C ALA A 325 -19.46 14.61 11.20
N LYS A 326 -20.11 15.68 10.72
CA LYS A 326 -20.81 16.67 11.57
C LYS A 326 -21.97 16.05 12.32
N ALA A 327 -22.80 15.25 11.64
CA ALA A 327 -23.92 14.54 12.26
C ALA A 327 -23.45 13.61 13.39
N ALA A 328 -22.31 12.97 13.21
CA ALA A 328 -21.66 12.11 14.21
C ALA A 328 -20.88 12.90 15.29
N LYS A 329 -20.83 14.24 15.21
CA LYS A 329 -20.11 15.14 16.13
C LYS A 329 -18.61 14.80 16.26
N LEU A 330 -17.98 14.39 15.17
CA LEU A 330 -16.55 14.08 15.14
C LEU A 330 -15.71 15.36 15.25
N PRO A 331 -14.44 15.26 15.70
CA PRO A 331 -13.54 16.41 15.91
C PRO A 331 -12.98 16.94 14.58
N ILE A 332 -13.83 17.60 13.79
CA ILE A 332 -13.49 18.12 12.46
C ILE A 332 -12.66 19.40 12.61
N LYS A 333 -11.62 19.52 11.80
CA LYS A 333 -10.80 20.71 11.61
C LYS A 333 -10.54 20.94 10.13
N SER A 334 -10.27 22.18 9.73
CA SER A 334 -9.74 22.40 8.39
C SER A 334 -8.29 21.88 8.30
N ILE A 335 -7.83 21.60 7.11
CA ILE A 335 -6.45 21.13 6.90
C ILE A 335 -5.44 22.23 7.28
N GLU A 336 -5.81 23.50 7.07
CA GLU A 336 -5.02 24.67 7.45
C GLU A 336 -4.93 24.79 8.99
N GLU A 337 -6.02 24.56 9.71
CA GLU A 337 -5.98 24.53 11.19
C GLU A 337 -5.03 23.44 11.71
N LEU A 338 -5.06 22.24 11.10
CA LEU A 338 -4.14 21.17 11.46
C LEU A 338 -2.67 21.56 11.17
N ARG A 339 -2.37 22.16 10.00
CA ARG A 339 -1.05 22.68 9.68
C ARG A 339 -0.59 23.71 10.70
N ASP A 340 -1.46 24.68 11.05
CA ASP A 340 -1.13 25.75 11.98
C ASP A 340 -0.83 25.21 13.38
N ILE A 341 -1.58 24.21 13.84
CA ILE A 341 -1.31 23.51 15.10
C ILE A 341 0.06 22.82 15.03
N ALA A 342 0.36 22.10 13.94
CA ALA A 342 1.63 21.43 13.75
C ALA A 342 2.81 22.42 13.80
N TYR A 343 2.71 23.55 13.07
CA TYR A 343 3.74 24.58 13.04
C TYR A 343 3.91 25.30 14.39
N LYS A 344 2.84 25.45 15.15
CA LYS A 344 2.90 25.97 16.51
C LYS A 344 3.64 25.03 17.47
N ILE A 345 3.54 23.71 17.27
CA ILE A 345 4.21 22.70 18.12
C ILE A 345 5.69 22.55 17.79
N CYS A 346 6.06 22.48 16.51
CA CYS A 346 7.42 22.10 16.10
C CYS A 346 8.11 23.10 15.17
N GLY A 347 7.45 24.22 14.85
CA GLY A 347 7.94 25.19 13.87
C GLY A 347 7.62 24.81 12.44
N GLU A 348 7.77 25.77 11.54
CA GLU A 348 7.70 25.52 10.10
C GLU A 348 8.91 24.68 9.66
N PRO A 349 8.71 23.66 8.81
CA PRO A 349 9.83 22.83 8.34
C PRO A 349 10.79 23.64 7.47
N ALA A 350 12.08 23.35 7.60
CA ALA A 350 13.08 23.96 6.73
C ALA A 350 12.81 23.60 5.26
N THR A 351 12.96 24.57 4.39
CA THR A 351 12.86 24.34 2.93
C THR A 351 14.05 23.50 2.48
N LEU A 352 13.75 22.38 1.82
CA LEU A 352 14.78 21.54 1.21
C LEU A 352 15.28 22.19 -0.09
N GLU A 353 16.59 22.14 -0.29
CA GLU A 353 17.21 22.63 -1.52
C GLU A 353 17.57 21.47 -2.43
N PHE A 354 17.15 21.58 -3.69
CA PHE A 354 17.42 20.60 -4.74
C PHE A 354 18.17 21.24 -5.90
N GLU A 355 18.93 20.43 -6.63
CA GLU A 355 19.48 20.78 -7.94
C GLU A 355 18.38 20.63 -9.00
N ASP A 356 18.60 21.24 -10.18
CA ASP A 356 17.63 21.08 -11.30
C ASP A 356 17.63 19.67 -11.91
N LYS A 357 18.63 18.86 -11.57
CA LYS A 357 18.76 17.49 -12.07
C LYS A 357 17.62 16.59 -11.53
N VAL A 358 16.79 16.10 -12.45
CA VAL A 358 15.78 15.06 -12.15
C VAL A 358 16.49 13.72 -12.01
N VAL A 359 16.19 12.99 -10.93
CA VAL A 359 16.76 11.67 -10.63
C VAL A 359 15.72 10.56 -10.72
N ALA A 360 14.43 10.88 -10.53
CA ALA A 360 13.34 9.97 -10.75
C ALA A 360 12.07 10.69 -11.23
N ILE A 361 11.25 9.98 -12.00
CA ILE A 361 9.91 10.39 -12.43
C ILE A 361 8.91 9.51 -11.65
N ILE A 362 7.82 10.10 -11.18
CA ILE A 362 6.74 9.42 -10.49
C ILE A 362 5.56 9.32 -11.43
N GLU A 363 5.21 8.10 -11.81
CA GLU A 363 4.10 7.82 -12.71
C GLU A 363 2.86 7.36 -11.96
N ALA A 364 1.70 7.85 -12.39
CA ALA A 364 0.40 7.33 -12.01
C ALA A 364 0.12 5.97 -12.69
N ARG A 365 -0.97 5.32 -12.27
CA ARG A 365 -1.40 4.02 -12.78
C ARG A 365 -1.61 4.00 -14.30
N ASP A 366 -2.10 5.11 -14.87
CA ASP A 366 -2.36 5.27 -16.30
C ASP A 366 -1.11 5.68 -17.13
N GLY A 367 0.04 5.88 -16.48
CA GLY A 367 1.29 6.30 -17.09
C GLY A 367 1.48 7.82 -17.17
N SER A 368 0.54 8.62 -16.69
CA SER A 368 0.73 10.06 -16.57
C SER A 368 1.76 10.40 -15.49
N ILE A 369 2.51 11.48 -15.68
CA ILE A 369 3.52 11.93 -14.72
C ILE A 369 2.82 12.72 -13.61
N MET A 370 2.93 12.24 -12.37
CA MET A 370 2.44 12.95 -11.19
C MET A 370 3.42 14.02 -10.70
N ASP A 371 4.70 13.66 -10.63
CA ASP A 371 5.77 14.55 -10.14
C ASP A 371 7.16 13.99 -10.49
N VAL A 372 8.20 14.67 -10.03
CA VAL A 372 9.60 14.27 -10.17
C VAL A 372 10.35 14.35 -8.85
N VAL A 373 11.33 13.48 -8.67
CA VAL A 373 12.31 13.60 -7.60
C VAL A 373 13.56 14.27 -8.15
N ARG A 374 13.98 15.37 -7.52
CA ARG A 374 15.20 16.10 -7.90
C ARG A 374 16.38 15.68 -7.03
N LYS A 375 17.59 15.83 -7.57
CA LYS A 375 18.81 15.59 -6.81
C LYS A 375 18.90 16.56 -5.64
N ARG A 376 19.10 16.03 -4.43
CA ARG A 376 19.33 16.83 -3.22
C ARG A 376 20.68 17.56 -3.31
N LYS A 377 20.75 18.83 -2.92
CA LYS A 377 22.02 19.52 -2.72
C LYS A 377 22.76 18.95 -1.51
N ASP A 378 24.06 18.73 -1.65
CA ASP A 378 24.88 18.23 -0.54
C ASP A 378 24.95 19.24 0.59
N LYS A 379 24.57 18.83 1.81
CA LYS A 379 24.65 19.67 3.04
C LYS A 379 26.07 20.24 3.29
N ASN A 380 27.11 19.57 2.80
CA ASN A 380 28.51 20.00 2.99
C ASN A 380 28.96 21.16 2.11
N LEU A 381 28.27 21.45 1.00
CA LEU A 381 28.58 22.61 0.13
C LEU A 381 28.04 23.93 0.71
N ILE A 382 26.98 23.87 1.54
CA ILE A 382 26.38 25.06 2.16
C ILE A 382 27.27 25.58 3.31
N ALA A 383 27.96 24.69 4.03
CA ALA A 383 28.86 25.06 5.12
C ALA A 383 30.18 25.73 4.65
N LEU A 384 30.54 25.61 3.39
CA LEU A 384 31.76 26.20 2.79
C LEU A 384 31.49 27.52 2.08
N SER A 385 30.23 27.87 1.76
CA SER A 385 29.87 29.14 1.10
C SER A 385 29.55 30.29 2.08
N THR A 386 29.52 30.03 3.38
CA THR A 386 29.24 31.00 4.45
C THR A 386 30.45 31.32 5.32
N LYS A 387 31.69 31.08 4.86
CA LYS A 387 32.93 31.52 5.48
C LYS A 387 33.62 32.56 4.61
#